data_a1904ed9047792670a9af9c50fd4796d
#
_entry.id   a1904ed9047792670a9af9c50fd4796d
#
_cell.length_a   1.000
_cell.length_b   1.000
_cell.length_c   1.000
_cell.angle_alpha   90.00
_cell.angle_beta   90.00
_cell.angle_gamma   90.00
#
_symmetry.space_group_name_H-M   'P 1'
#
loop_
_entity.id
_entity.type
_entity.pdbx_description
1 polymer ?
#
loop_
_entity_poly.entity_id
_entity_poly.type
_entity_poly.pdbx_seq_one_letter_code
_entity_poly.pdbx_strand_id
1 'polypeptide(L)'
;MGSDSADTPRRRFGRTDLQVSPFGLGCARIGGIFKQNPNDFVNLLATSFDRGINFFDTADIYSQGESERLLGRTFRRRRDRIVLASKAGFLLPAQRRFLAPLKPLLRPIIGLVGLSRQQVPNVVRGELAQDFSPVHLRRSIEGSLRRLATDHLDLFQLHSPPSAIVQSGDWVETLERMKQEGKIRYYGVSCDDLDSALVALEHPGVSSLQISISLLERRAMAALSPARVRGVAVIAREVLANGALVKKASEVNLRDYCDSDEEAATKGEQLKAYRQQALDRGISLARLALEFVRDLDGVSVTLVGVSRMEQLNALFAEAIPSEELVASSARQTQN
;
A
#
# COMPACT_ATOMS: atom_id res chain seq x y z
N MET A 1 9.17 -22.41 -22.61
CA MET A 1 9.29 -21.16 -23.34
C MET A 1 8.25 -20.21 -22.74
N GLY A 2 8.68 -19.34 -21.83
CA GLY A 2 7.79 -18.38 -21.16
C GLY A 2 7.54 -17.22 -22.08
N SER A 3 6.28 -16.88 -22.30
CA SER A 3 5.89 -15.62 -22.92
C SER A 3 6.44 -14.46 -22.07
N ASP A 4 7.23 -13.62 -22.66
CA ASP A 4 7.66 -12.36 -22.07
C ASP A 4 6.40 -11.62 -21.55
N SER A 5 6.39 -11.33 -20.25
CA SER A 5 5.37 -10.49 -19.64
C SER A 5 5.34 -9.16 -20.40
N ALA A 6 4.17 -8.79 -20.91
CA ALA A 6 3.95 -7.51 -21.55
C ALA A 6 4.68 -6.41 -20.76
N ASP A 7 5.51 -5.64 -21.45
CA ASP A 7 6.43 -4.67 -20.86
C ASP A 7 5.61 -3.50 -20.31
N THR A 8 5.08 -3.68 -19.08
CA THR A 8 4.33 -2.59 -18.41
C THR A 8 5.29 -1.44 -18.19
N PRO A 9 4.97 -0.22 -18.66
CA PRO A 9 5.87 0.93 -18.54
C PRO A 9 6.26 1.12 -17.06
N ARG A 10 7.57 1.21 -16.82
CA ARG A 10 8.13 1.44 -15.48
C ARG A 10 8.37 2.92 -15.27
N ARG A 11 8.24 3.36 -14.02
CA ARG A 11 8.58 4.72 -13.60
C ARG A 11 9.76 4.68 -12.63
N ARG A 12 10.62 5.67 -12.71
CA ARG A 12 11.65 5.86 -11.69
C ARG A 12 10.98 6.22 -10.36
N PHE A 13 11.42 5.59 -9.28
CA PHE A 13 10.90 5.83 -7.94
C PHE A 13 11.68 6.98 -7.27
N GLY A 14 11.25 8.21 -7.52
CA GLY A 14 11.94 9.41 -7.06
C GLY A 14 13.39 9.46 -7.54
N ARG A 15 14.31 9.84 -6.64
CA ARG A 15 15.76 9.88 -6.90
C ARG A 15 16.46 8.53 -6.79
N THR A 16 15.75 7.46 -6.44
CA THR A 16 16.31 6.11 -6.29
C THR A 16 16.59 5.45 -7.65
N ASP A 17 17.27 4.30 -7.64
CA ASP A 17 17.46 3.45 -8.83
C ASP A 17 16.30 2.47 -9.06
N LEU A 18 15.30 2.47 -8.17
CA LEU A 18 14.15 1.56 -8.30
C LEU A 18 13.27 1.94 -9.48
N GLN A 19 12.89 0.91 -10.26
CA GLN A 19 11.94 1.02 -11.36
C GLN A 19 10.62 0.34 -10.95
N VAL A 20 9.53 1.11 -10.87
CA VAL A 20 8.25 0.65 -10.34
C VAL A 20 7.15 0.70 -11.39
N SER A 21 6.20 -0.23 -11.30
CA SER A 21 4.95 -0.14 -12.04
C SER A 21 4.11 1.04 -11.54
N PRO A 22 3.33 1.72 -12.42
CA PRO A 22 2.45 2.82 -12.02
C PRO A 22 1.44 2.42 -10.94
N PHE A 23 1.00 1.16 -10.97
CA PHE A 23 0.18 0.55 -9.92
C PHE A 23 1.02 -0.36 -9.05
N GLY A 24 0.78 -0.28 -7.73
CA GLY A 24 1.33 -1.17 -6.73
C GLY A 24 0.24 -1.96 -6.01
N LEU A 25 0.58 -3.11 -5.44
CA LEU A 25 -0.35 -3.91 -4.66
C LEU A 25 -0.18 -3.67 -3.17
N GLY A 26 -1.23 -3.12 -2.53
CA GLY A 26 -1.33 -2.99 -1.08
C GLY A 26 -1.79 -4.30 -0.43
N CYS A 27 -0.95 -4.88 0.42
CA CYS A 27 -1.16 -6.20 1.00
C CYS A 27 -1.80 -6.18 2.40
N ALA A 28 -2.39 -5.07 2.84
CA ALA A 28 -3.05 -4.96 4.15
C ALA A 28 -4.21 -5.95 4.34
N ARG A 29 -4.83 -6.39 3.23
CA ARG A 29 -5.93 -7.36 3.24
C ARG A 29 -5.51 -8.77 2.88
N ILE A 30 -4.22 -9.03 2.69
CA ILE A 30 -3.66 -10.34 2.41
C ILE A 30 -3.46 -11.12 3.72
N GLY A 31 -3.91 -12.37 3.75
CA GLY A 31 -3.84 -13.22 4.93
C GLY A 31 -4.96 -12.99 5.95
N GLY A 32 -4.88 -13.66 7.10
CA GLY A 32 -5.85 -13.58 8.19
C GLY A 32 -6.66 -14.87 8.38
N ILE A 33 -7.14 -15.10 9.62
CA ILE A 33 -7.78 -16.37 10.04
C ILE A 33 -9.13 -16.59 9.34
N PHE A 34 -9.88 -15.52 9.08
CA PHE A 34 -11.23 -15.55 8.51
C PHE A 34 -11.26 -15.37 6.98
N LYS A 35 -10.11 -15.42 6.31
CA LYS A 35 -10.01 -15.19 4.88
C LYS A 35 -9.67 -16.48 4.13
N GLN A 36 -9.74 -16.37 2.82
CA GLN A 36 -9.49 -17.42 1.82
C GLN A 36 -8.26 -18.29 2.13
N ASN A 37 -8.18 -19.42 1.45
CA ASN A 37 -7.03 -20.31 1.50
C ASN A 37 -5.72 -19.52 1.22
N PRO A 38 -4.63 -19.77 1.97
CA PRO A 38 -3.34 -19.15 1.70
C PRO A 38 -2.85 -19.28 0.25
N ASN A 39 -3.22 -20.37 -0.43
CA ASN A 39 -2.87 -20.57 -1.83
C ASN A 39 -3.58 -19.59 -2.78
N ASP A 40 -4.80 -19.14 -2.44
CA ASP A 40 -5.50 -18.14 -3.24
C ASP A 40 -4.78 -16.80 -3.21
N PHE A 41 -4.21 -16.44 -2.04
CA PHE A 41 -3.37 -15.25 -1.93
C PHE A 41 -2.05 -15.38 -2.69
N VAL A 42 -1.41 -16.55 -2.65
CA VAL A 42 -0.20 -16.82 -3.44
C VAL A 42 -0.51 -16.67 -4.93
N ASN A 43 -1.61 -17.25 -5.40
CA ASN A 43 -2.04 -17.13 -6.79
C ASN A 43 -2.38 -15.68 -7.18
N LEU A 44 -3.05 -14.94 -6.30
CA LEU A 44 -3.37 -13.53 -6.52
C LEU A 44 -2.10 -12.68 -6.65
N LEU A 45 -1.13 -12.87 -5.75
CA LEU A 45 0.15 -12.16 -5.79
C LEU A 45 0.96 -12.52 -7.04
N ALA A 46 1.04 -13.80 -7.40
CA ALA A 46 1.73 -14.25 -8.60
C ALA A 46 1.06 -13.70 -9.87
N THR A 47 -0.27 -13.78 -9.97
CA THR A 47 -1.02 -13.25 -11.12
C THR A 47 -0.87 -11.73 -11.24
N SER A 48 -0.85 -10.98 -10.14
CA SER A 48 -0.63 -9.54 -10.19
C SER A 48 0.75 -9.19 -10.74
N PHE A 49 1.78 -9.95 -10.34
CA PHE A 49 3.13 -9.80 -10.88
C PHE A 49 3.19 -10.17 -12.38
N ASP A 50 2.61 -11.31 -12.77
CA ASP A 50 2.59 -11.77 -14.17
C ASP A 50 1.83 -10.80 -15.09
N ARG A 51 0.94 -9.95 -14.52
CA ARG A 51 0.25 -8.84 -15.20
C ARG A 51 0.99 -7.49 -15.10
N GLY A 52 2.24 -7.48 -14.66
CA GLY A 52 3.11 -6.31 -14.71
C GLY A 52 3.23 -5.50 -13.41
N ILE A 53 2.51 -5.81 -12.33
CA ILE A 53 2.73 -5.17 -11.03
C ILE A 53 4.04 -5.70 -10.43
N ASN A 54 4.98 -4.79 -10.11
CA ASN A 54 6.20 -5.18 -9.41
C ASN A 54 6.38 -4.52 -8.04
N PHE A 55 5.53 -3.57 -7.65
CA PHE A 55 5.59 -2.91 -6.36
C PHE A 55 4.59 -3.56 -5.39
N PHE A 56 5.10 -4.14 -4.29
CA PHE A 56 4.30 -4.81 -3.27
C PHE A 56 4.54 -4.15 -1.91
N ASP A 57 3.46 -3.61 -1.32
CA ASP A 57 3.49 -2.88 -0.07
C ASP A 57 2.82 -3.68 1.05
N THR A 58 3.57 -3.99 2.11
CA THR A 58 3.10 -4.70 3.28
C THR A 58 3.46 -3.97 4.58
N ALA A 59 3.26 -4.60 5.73
CA ALA A 59 3.72 -4.16 7.04
C ALA A 59 3.85 -5.37 8.00
N ASP A 60 4.67 -5.23 9.02
CA ASP A 60 4.93 -6.26 10.02
C ASP A 60 3.67 -6.67 10.79
N ILE A 61 2.72 -5.75 11.00
CA ILE A 61 1.45 -6.02 11.69
C ILE A 61 0.37 -6.61 10.78
N TYR A 62 0.50 -6.54 9.43
CA TYR A 62 -0.57 -6.98 8.54
C TYR A 62 -0.81 -8.47 8.66
N SER A 63 -2.04 -8.80 9.07
CA SER A 63 -2.43 -10.18 9.41
C SER A 63 -1.47 -10.85 10.41
N GLN A 64 -0.82 -10.06 11.30
CA GLN A 64 0.18 -10.50 12.29
C GLN A 64 1.41 -11.16 11.62
N GLY A 65 1.92 -10.52 10.56
CA GLY A 65 3.07 -10.97 9.77
C GLY A 65 2.77 -12.06 8.76
N GLU A 66 1.51 -12.50 8.61
CA GLU A 66 1.15 -13.49 7.59
C GLU A 66 1.25 -12.91 6.17
N SER A 67 0.90 -11.64 5.99
CA SER A 67 1.06 -10.94 4.72
C SER A 67 2.50 -11.03 4.20
N GLU A 68 3.48 -10.77 5.07
CA GLU A 68 4.90 -10.88 4.71
C GLU A 68 5.29 -12.34 4.39
N ARG A 69 4.82 -13.33 5.17
CA ARG A 69 5.13 -14.75 4.87
C ARG A 69 4.58 -15.19 3.51
N LEU A 70 3.39 -14.73 3.14
CA LEU A 70 2.78 -15.04 1.84
C LEU A 70 3.55 -14.39 0.69
N LEU A 71 4.00 -13.14 0.86
CA LEU A 71 4.86 -12.47 -0.11
C LEU A 71 6.20 -13.21 -0.27
N GLY A 72 6.87 -13.53 0.83
CA GLY A 72 8.12 -14.28 0.81
C GLY A 72 7.99 -15.63 0.12
N ARG A 73 6.90 -16.38 0.41
CA ARG A 73 6.60 -17.65 -0.26
C ARG A 73 6.39 -17.50 -1.76
N THR A 74 5.65 -16.44 -2.17
CA THR A 74 5.30 -16.20 -3.57
C THR A 74 6.52 -15.82 -4.39
N PHE A 75 7.37 -14.94 -3.85
CA PHE A 75 8.43 -14.30 -4.62
C PHE A 75 9.84 -14.84 -4.33
N ARG A 76 9.99 -15.92 -3.57
CA ARG A 76 11.29 -16.50 -3.21
C ARG A 76 12.26 -16.69 -4.39
N ARG A 77 11.73 -17.07 -5.57
CA ARG A 77 12.51 -17.29 -6.80
C ARG A 77 12.52 -16.12 -7.77
N ARG A 78 11.88 -14.99 -7.39
CA ARG A 78 11.70 -13.80 -8.24
C ARG A 78 11.94 -12.52 -7.44
N ARG A 79 12.72 -12.61 -6.33
CA ARG A 79 12.92 -11.50 -5.40
C ARG A 79 13.54 -10.28 -6.07
N ASP A 80 14.46 -10.48 -6.98
CA ASP A 80 15.15 -9.50 -7.81
C ASP A 80 14.26 -8.78 -8.83
N ARG A 81 13.07 -9.33 -9.09
CA ARG A 81 12.13 -8.80 -10.08
C ARG A 81 11.03 -7.94 -9.48
N ILE A 82 10.99 -7.80 -8.17
CA ILE A 82 9.97 -7.03 -7.44
C ILE A 82 10.61 -5.94 -6.59
N VAL A 83 9.84 -4.88 -6.33
CA VAL A 83 10.11 -3.86 -5.31
C VAL A 83 9.25 -4.18 -4.10
N LEU A 84 9.90 -4.52 -3.00
CA LEU A 84 9.26 -4.97 -1.77
C LEU A 84 9.36 -3.90 -0.70
N ALA A 85 8.22 -3.35 -0.32
CA ALA A 85 8.09 -2.35 0.73
C ALA A 85 7.44 -2.96 1.98
N SER A 86 8.03 -2.72 3.16
CA SER A 86 7.40 -3.07 4.44
C SER A 86 7.45 -1.89 5.40
N LYS A 87 6.67 -1.98 6.50
CA LYS A 87 6.51 -0.90 7.47
C LYS A 87 6.54 -1.46 8.90
N ALA A 88 6.97 -0.61 9.85
CA ALA A 88 6.80 -0.86 11.27
C ALA A 88 6.54 0.42 12.07
N GLY A 89 6.12 0.25 13.32
CA GLY A 89 5.80 1.32 14.25
C GLY A 89 4.63 0.97 15.15
N PHE A 90 3.64 0.23 14.68
CA PHE A 90 2.54 -0.24 15.51
C PHE A 90 2.90 -1.50 16.29
N LEU A 91 2.47 -1.54 17.55
CA LEU A 91 2.65 -2.69 18.43
C LEU A 91 1.42 -3.60 18.39
N LEU A 92 1.64 -4.88 18.17
CA LEU A 92 0.58 -5.87 18.37
C LEU A 92 0.39 -6.13 19.88
N PRO A 93 -0.86 -6.12 20.40
CA PRO A 93 -1.15 -6.52 21.75
C PRO A 93 -0.53 -7.90 22.08
N ALA A 94 0.06 -8.04 23.27
CA ALA A 94 0.81 -9.24 23.67
C ALA A 94 -0.01 -10.54 23.46
N GLN A 95 -1.29 -10.52 23.80
CA GLN A 95 -2.21 -11.64 23.60
C GLN A 95 -2.31 -12.10 22.14
N ARG A 96 -2.34 -11.16 21.18
CA ARG A 96 -2.40 -11.47 19.74
C ARG A 96 -1.06 -11.98 19.21
N ARG A 97 0.03 -11.57 19.82
CA ARG A 97 1.38 -12.00 19.45
C ARG A 97 1.63 -13.46 19.79
N PHE A 98 1.11 -13.94 20.95
CA PHE A 98 1.21 -15.33 21.36
C PHE A 98 0.34 -16.28 20.53
N LEU A 99 -0.80 -15.82 20.01
CA LEU A 99 -1.70 -16.64 19.19
C LEU A 99 -1.30 -16.72 17.72
N ALA A 100 -0.41 -15.84 17.25
CA ALA A 100 0.00 -15.79 15.85
C ALA A 100 0.59 -17.11 15.31
N PRO A 101 1.46 -17.84 16.04
CA PRO A 101 2.00 -19.13 15.60
C PRO A 101 0.96 -20.24 15.51
N LEU A 102 -0.13 -20.14 16.29
CA LEU A 102 -1.19 -21.16 16.37
C LEU A 102 -2.26 -21.02 15.28
N LYS A 103 -2.24 -19.95 14.50
CA LYS A 103 -3.22 -19.68 13.43
C LYS A 103 -3.44 -20.85 12.45
N PRO A 104 -2.40 -21.54 11.94
CA PRO A 104 -2.59 -22.66 11.02
C PRO A 104 -3.40 -23.79 11.63
N LEU A 105 -3.24 -24.03 12.94
CA LEU A 105 -3.96 -25.07 13.68
C LEU A 105 -5.40 -24.67 14.02
N LEU A 106 -5.67 -23.38 14.20
CA LEU A 106 -6.99 -22.85 14.56
C LEU A 106 -7.92 -22.65 13.34
N ARG A 107 -7.36 -22.47 12.13
CA ARG A 107 -8.16 -22.26 10.90
C ARG A 107 -9.24 -23.32 10.67
N PRO A 108 -8.95 -24.63 10.66
CA PRO A 108 -9.98 -25.64 10.43
C PRO A 108 -11.07 -25.64 11.50
N ILE A 109 -10.71 -25.35 12.77
CA ILE A 109 -11.66 -25.32 13.90
C ILE A 109 -12.60 -24.10 13.77
N ILE A 110 -12.09 -22.94 13.41
CA ILE A 110 -12.88 -21.70 13.23
C ILE A 110 -13.86 -21.85 12.07
N GLY A 111 -13.44 -22.51 10.98
CA GLY A 111 -14.30 -22.82 9.83
C GLY A 111 -15.47 -23.77 10.20
N LEU A 112 -15.23 -24.73 11.09
CA LEU A 112 -16.23 -25.68 11.58
C LEU A 112 -17.24 -25.03 12.55
N VAL A 113 -16.81 -24.07 13.37
CA VAL A 113 -17.65 -23.42 14.40
C VAL A 113 -18.45 -22.23 13.82
N GLY A 114 -18.23 -21.84 12.58
CA GLY A 114 -19.01 -20.78 11.90
C GLY A 114 -18.84 -19.38 12.51
N LEU A 115 -17.75 -19.12 13.26
CA LEU A 115 -17.48 -17.82 13.86
C LEU A 115 -17.31 -16.75 12.77
N SER A 116 -18.18 -15.74 12.78
CA SER A 116 -18.12 -14.62 11.85
C SER A 116 -17.12 -13.55 12.30
N ARG A 117 -16.62 -12.78 11.33
CA ARG A 117 -15.72 -11.64 11.58
C ARG A 117 -16.34 -10.58 12.50
N GLN A 118 -17.68 -10.48 12.54
CA GLN A 118 -18.41 -9.54 13.39
C GLN A 118 -18.30 -9.85 14.89
N GLN A 119 -17.94 -11.09 15.25
CA GLN A 119 -17.79 -11.55 16.64
C GLN A 119 -16.39 -11.33 17.20
N VAL A 120 -15.45 -10.85 16.39
CA VAL A 120 -14.08 -10.52 16.83
C VAL A 120 -13.94 -9.00 16.88
N PRO A 121 -13.60 -8.40 18.03
CA PRO A 121 -13.45 -6.95 18.13
C PRO A 121 -12.50 -6.42 17.06
N ASN A 122 -12.96 -5.46 16.25
CA ASN A 122 -12.08 -4.68 15.40
C ASN A 122 -11.26 -3.77 16.31
N VAL A 123 -9.95 -3.98 16.37
CA VAL A 123 -9.05 -2.96 16.94
C VAL A 123 -8.99 -1.83 15.94
N VAL A 124 -9.57 -0.71 16.30
CA VAL A 124 -9.48 0.54 15.55
C VAL A 124 -8.02 0.95 15.52
N ARG A 125 -7.50 1.44 14.40
CA ARG A 125 -6.09 1.86 14.25
C ARG A 125 -5.61 2.81 15.35
N GLY A 126 -6.47 3.68 15.84
CA GLY A 126 -6.17 4.64 16.92
C GLY A 126 -5.95 4.03 18.31
N GLU A 127 -6.20 2.74 18.50
CA GLU A 127 -6.01 2.05 19.79
C GLU A 127 -4.70 1.26 19.87
N LEU A 128 -3.94 1.16 18.77
CA LEU A 128 -2.67 0.46 18.78
C LEU A 128 -1.56 1.38 19.29
N ALA A 129 -0.86 0.93 20.34
CA ALA A 129 0.36 1.59 20.77
C ALA A 129 1.40 1.60 19.65
N GLN A 130 2.25 2.61 19.64
CA GLN A 130 3.32 2.78 18.66
C GLN A 130 4.67 2.82 19.37
N ASP A 131 5.71 2.32 18.70
CA ASP A 131 7.10 2.37 19.15
C ASP A 131 8.01 2.58 17.92
N PHE A 132 8.72 3.71 17.90
CA PHE A 132 9.69 4.07 16.87
C PHE A 132 11.13 4.11 17.44
N SER A 133 11.34 3.50 18.61
CA SER A 133 12.67 3.43 19.20
C SER A 133 13.64 2.65 18.30
N PRO A 134 14.94 2.97 18.37
CA PRO A 134 16.00 2.27 17.62
C PRO A 134 15.94 0.76 17.79
N VAL A 135 15.69 0.29 19.01
CA VAL A 135 15.61 -1.14 19.34
C VAL A 135 14.43 -1.80 18.66
N HIS A 136 13.24 -1.14 18.69
CA HIS A 136 12.04 -1.67 18.05
C HIS A 136 12.17 -1.70 16.54
N LEU A 137 12.64 -0.61 15.91
CA LEU A 137 12.79 -0.52 14.46
C LEU A 137 13.76 -1.58 13.93
N ARG A 138 14.95 -1.74 14.56
CA ARG A 138 15.90 -2.81 14.20
C ARG A 138 15.26 -4.19 14.28
N ARG A 139 14.61 -4.48 15.40
CA ARG A 139 13.94 -5.78 15.63
C ARG A 139 12.83 -6.04 14.60
N SER A 140 12.05 -5.03 14.25
CA SER A 140 10.97 -5.12 13.27
C SER A 140 11.50 -5.38 11.87
N ILE A 141 12.54 -4.66 11.42
CA ILE A 141 13.22 -4.90 10.13
C ILE A 141 13.73 -6.35 10.05
N GLU A 142 14.49 -6.79 11.03
CA GLU A 142 15.03 -8.16 11.07
C GLU A 142 13.91 -9.21 11.13
N GLY A 143 12.82 -8.90 11.83
CA GLY A 143 11.61 -9.72 11.86
C GLY A 143 10.95 -9.83 10.49
N SER A 144 10.83 -8.72 9.76
CA SER A 144 10.28 -8.67 8.40
C SER A 144 11.14 -9.47 7.42
N LEU A 145 12.46 -9.30 7.46
CA LEU A 145 13.39 -10.08 6.61
C LEU A 145 13.22 -11.59 6.82
N ARG A 146 13.11 -12.04 8.08
CA ARG A 146 12.87 -13.47 8.37
C ARG A 146 11.53 -13.96 7.84
N ARG A 147 10.44 -13.17 7.98
CA ARG A 147 9.10 -13.56 7.50
C ARG A 147 9.00 -13.57 5.97
N LEU A 148 9.67 -12.62 5.34
CA LEU A 148 9.77 -12.48 3.89
C LEU A 148 10.76 -13.45 3.25
N ALA A 149 11.61 -14.11 4.06
CA ALA A 149 12.68 -15.00 3.62
C ALA A 149 13.61 -14.32 2.58
N THR A 150 14.04 -13.08 2.87
CA THR A 150 14.92 -12.27 2.04
C THR A 150 16.00 -11.62 2.90
N ASP A 151 17.10 -11.23 2.31
CA ASP A 151 18.23 -10.55 2.93
C ASP A 151 18.02 -9.02 3.01
N HIS A 152 17.17 -8.46 2.16
CA HIS A 152 16.93 -7.02 2.16
C HIS A 152 15.47 -6.66 1.83
N LEU A 153 15.05 -5.44 2.25
CA LEU A 153 13.88 -4.73 1.75
C LEU A 153 14.33 -3.66 0.75
N ASP A 154 13.59 -3.47 -0.33
CA ASP A 154 13.83 -2.34 -1.22
C ASP A 154 13.44 -1.02 -0.56
N LEU A 155 12.33 -1.03 0.19
CA LEU A 155 11.86 0.13 0.93
C LEU A 155 11.36 -0.27 2.32
N PHE A 156 11.84 0.43 3.35
CA PHE A 156 11.27 0.36 4.69
C PHE A 156 10.61 1.69 5.04
N GLN A 157 9.43 1.67 5.69
CA GLN A 157 8.73 2.89 6.04
C GLN A 157 8.35 2.91 7.54
N LEU A 158 8.45 4.09 8.16
CA LEU A 158 7.77 4.33 9.43
C LEU A 158 6.25 4.29 9.20
N HIS A 159 5.52 3.58 10.03
CA HIS A 159 4.08 3.31 9.84
C HIS A 159 3.23 4.29 10.61
N SER A 160 2.79 5.36 9.96
CA SER A 160 1.92 6.41 10.53
C SER A 160 2.48 7.03 11.83
N PRO A 161 3.75 7.47 11.85
CA PRO A 161 4.29 8.13 13.03
C PRO A 161 3.60 9.48 13.26
N PRO A 162 3.38 9.89 14.53
CA PRO A 162 3.03 11.26 14.85
C PRO A 162 4.08 12.25 14.30
N SER A 163 3.68 13.46 13.91
CA SER A 163 4.58 14.49 13.38
C SER A 163 5.75 14.80 14.32
N ALA A 164 5.54 14.79 15.64
CA ALA A 164 6.60 14.98 16.63
C ALA A 164 7.69 13.90 16.57
N ILE A 165 7.32 12.65 16.30
CA ILE A 165 8.29 11.55 16.09
C ILE A 165 9.06 11.75 14.79
N VAL A 166 8.36 12.17 13.72
CA VAL A 166 9.05 12.47 12.46
C VAL A 166 10.05 13.60 12.67
N GLN A 167 9.65 14.67 13.37
CA GLN A 167 10.45 15.86 13.62
C GLN A 167 11.68 15.57 14.49
N SER A 168 11.58 14.69 15.51
CA SER A 168 12.71 14.37 16.38
C SER A 168 13.91 13.80 15.62
N GLY A 169 13.65 13.03 14.55
CA GLY A 169 14.72 12.43 13.75
C GLY A 169 15.48 11.29 14.45
N ASP A 170 15.12 10.88 15.66
CA ASP A 170 15.86 9.86 16.44
C ASP A 170 15.91 8.50 15.74
N TRP A 171 14.99 8.25 14.83
CA TRP A 171 14.90 7.05 14.01
C TRP A 171 15.91 7.04 12.83
N VAL A 172 16.42 8.20 12.41
CA VAL A 172 17.24 8.36 11.19
C VAL A 172 18.53 7.55 11.28
N GLU A 173 19.28 7.71 12.37
CA GLU A 173 20.56 6.99 12.56
C GLU A 173 20.37 5.48 12.46
N THR A 174 19.25 4.97 13.04
CA THR A 174 18.94 3.54 12.99
C THR A 174 18.70 3.08 11.55
N LEU A 175 17.91 3.83 10.77
CA LEU A 175 17.60 3.44 9.40
C LEU A 175 18.82 3.59 8.47
N GLU A 176 19.65 4.61 8.66
CA GLU A 176 20.93 4.73 7.93
C GLU A 176 21.86 3.55 8.24
N ARG A 177 21.95 3.11 9.50
CA ARG A 177 22.72 1.92 9.86
C ARG A 177 22.14 0.65 9.22
N MET A 178 20.81 0.48 9.19
CA MET A 178 20.18 -0.65 8.52
C MET A 178 20.45 -0.66 7.01
N LYS A 179 20.55 0.51 6.40
CA LYS A 179 20.92 0.70 5.00
C LYS A 179 22.39 0.35 4.76
N GLN A 180 23.30 0.81 5.61
CA GLN A 180 24.74 0.46 5.55
C GLN A 180 24.96 -1.06 5.73
N GLU A 181 24.18 -1.72 6.60
CA GLU A 181 24.18 -3.16 6.78
C GLU A 181 23.54 -3.93 5.58
N GLY A 182 23.02 -3.23 4.57
CA GLY A 182 22.37 -3.83 3.40
C GLY A 182 20.99 -4.44 3.68
N LYS A 183 20.41 -4.23 4.87
CA LYS A 183 19.11 -4.79 5.26
C LYS A 183 17.93 -4.06 4.64
N ILE A 184 18.10 -2.77 4.34
CA ILE A 184 17.14 -1.95 3.58
C ILE A 184 17.92 -1.17 2.53
N ARG A 185 17.34 -0.97 1.34
CA ARG A 185 17.98 -0.14 0.31
C ARG A 185 17.60 1.32 0.48
N TYR A 186 16.34 1.57 0.75
CA TYR A 186 15.76 2.90 0.94
C TYR A 186 14.82 2.91 2.13
N TYR A 187 14.58 4.11 2.68
CA TYR A 187 13.56 4.29 3.70
C TYR A 187 12.69 5.51 3.42
N GLY A 188 11.49 5.51 4.02
CA GLY A 188 10.49 6.56 3.88
C GLY A 188 9.54 6.61 5.06
N VAL A 189 8.48 7.40 4.91
CA VAL A 189 7.46 7.59 5.95
C VAL A 189 6.07 7.41 5.33
N SER A 190 5.23 6.59 5.97
CA SER A 190 3.80 6.53 5.69
C SER A 190 3.10 7.48 6.63
N CYS A 191 2.54 8.59 6.10
CA CYS A 191 1.96 9.68 6.87
C CYS A 191 0.44 9.64 6.80
N ASP A 192 -0.23 9.90 7.93
CA ASP A 192 -1.69 10.00 7.99
C ASP A 192 -2.18 11.43 7.77
N ASP A 193 -1.31 12.43 7.95
CA ASP A 193 -1.60 13.85 7.79
C ASP A 193 -0.54 14.57 6.94
N LEU A 194 -0.87 15.78 6.50
CA LEU A 194 0.00 16.63 5.69
C LEU A 194 1.22 17.12 6.46
N ASP A 195 1.07 17.45 7.74
CA ASP A 195 2.15 18.01 8.55
C ASP A 195 3.28 16.97 8.71
N SER A 196 2.94 15.74 9.06
CA SER A 196 3.89 14.62 9.10
C SER A 196 4.60 14.42 7.76
N ALA A 197 3.87 14.57 6.64
CA ALA A 197 4.45 14.43 5.32
C ALA A 197 5.44 15.55 4.98
N LEU A 198 5.11 16.80 5.31
CA LEU A 198 5.99 17.95 5.07
C LEU A 198 7.24 17.88 5.95
N VAL A 199 7.09 17.54 7.23
CA VAL A 199 8.23 17.35 8.16
C VAL A 199 9.13 16.21 7.68
N ALA A 200 8.57 15.11 7.18
CA ALA A 200 9.38 14.00 6.66
C ALA A 200 10.28 14.42 5.48
N LEU A 201 9.86 15.39 4.67
CA LEU A 201 10.67 15.92 3.56
C LEU A 201 11.90 16.72 4.01
N GLU A 202 11.95 17.15 5.26
CA GLU A 202 13.13 17.87 5.82
C GLU A 202 14.30 16.91 6.12
N HIS A 203 14.04 15.59 6.17
CA HIS A 203 15.07 14.58 6.40
C HIS A 203 15.71 14.13 5.07
N PRO A 204 17.00 14.44 4.80
CA PRO A 204 17.63 14.19 3.50
C PRO A 204 17.65 12.72 3.06
N GLY A 205 17.65 11.79 4.02
CA GLY A 205 17.67 10.34 3.77
C GLY A 205 16.33 9.77 3.35
N VAL A 206 15.21 10.48 3.60
CA VAL A 206 13.87 10.05 3.21
C VAL A 206 13.76 9.99 1.70
N SER A 207 13.43 8.81 1.17
CA SER A 207 13.32 8.52 -0.27
C SER A 207 11.88 8.40 -0.74
N SER A 208 10.91 8.22 0.18
CA SER A 208 9.51 8.14 -0.16
C SER A 208 8.57 8.66 0.92
N LEU A 209 7.43 9.18 0.48
CA LEU A 209 6.23 9.40 1.28
C LEU A 209 5.14 8.42 0.85
N GLN A 210 4.39 7.87 1.80
CA GLN A 210 3.14 7.17 1.50
C GLN A 210 1.98 7.94 2.14
N ILE A 211 1.10 8.50 1.31
CA ILE A 211 0.04 9.43 1.73
C ILE A 211 -1.31 9.05 1.12
N SER A 212 -2.40 9.42 1.79
CA SER A 212 -3.76 9.19 1.30
C SER A 212 -4.12 10.22 0.24
N ILE A 213 -4.41 9.76 -0.99
CA ILE A 213 -4.90 10.60 -2.08
C ILE A 213 -6.02 9.85 -2.81
N SER A 214 -7.17 10.51 -2.95
CA SER A 214 -8.31 10.02 -3.73
C SER A 214 -9.11 11.18 -4.30
N LEU A 215 -10.16 10.89 -5.07
CA LEU A 215 -11.11 11.93 -5.51
C LEU A 215 -11.75 12.66 -4.32
N LEU A 216 -11.96 11.98 -3.18
CA LEU A 216 -12.61 12.51 -1.98
C LEU A 216 -11.62 12.98 -0.89
N GLU A 217 -10.32 12.68 -1.03
CA GLU A 217 -9.28 13.12 -0.09
C GLU A 217 -8.10 13.71 -0.86
N ARG A 218 -7.93 15.01 -0.78
CA ARG A 218 -6.95 15.76 -1.57
C ARG A 218 -5.98 16.59 -0.73
N ARG A 219 -6.17 16.65 0.59
CA ARG A 219 -5.36 17.48 1.50
C ARG A 219 -3.86 17.22 1.34
N ALA A 220 -3.48 15.95 1.28
CA ALA A 220 -2.09 15.54 1.15
C ALA A 220 -1.46 15.85 -0.24
N MET A 221 -2.26 16.24 -1.25
CA MET A 221 -1.71 16.65 -2.56
C MET A 221 -0.78 17.86 -2.46
N ALA A 222 -0.91 18.69 -1.42
CA ALA A 222 0.01 19.80 -1.15
C ALA A 222 1.47 19.34 -0.96
N ALA A 223 1.71 18.08 -0.58
CA ALA A 223 3.05 17.51 -0.46
C ALA A 223 3.67 17.07 -1.80
N LEU A 224 2.90 16.96 -2.90
CA LEU A 224 3.40 16.43 -4.18
C LEU A 224 4.52 17.30 -4.77
N SER A 225 4.30 18.61 -4.88
CA SER A 225 5.31 19.53 -5.44
C SER A 225 6.58 19.58 -4.59
N PRO A 226 6.53 19.77 -3.26
CA PRO A 226 7.71 19.69 -2.40
C PRO A 226 8.46 18.34 -2.50
N ALA A 227 7.74 17.22 -2.55
CA ALA A 227 8.35 15.90 -2.71
C ALA A 227 9.08 15.77 -4.05
N ARG A 228 8.46 16.21 -5.15
CA ARG A 228 9.05 16.20 -6.49
C ARG A 228 10.33 17.03 -6.56
N VAL A 229 10.33 18.24 -6.00
CA VAL A 229 11.52 19.10 -5.96
C VAL A 229 12.69 18.44 -5.24
N ARG A 230 12.41 17.68 -4.17
CA ARG A 230 13.42 16.94 -3.41
C ARG A 230 13.75 15.55 -3.99
N GLY A 231 13.09 15.15 -5.09
CA GLY A 231 13.26 13.83 -5.68
C GLY A 231 12.74 12.69 -4.79
N VAL A 232 11.79 12.98 -3.88
CA VAL A 232 11.17 11.99 -3.00
C VAL A 232 9.98 11.38 -3.73
N ALA A 233 9.93 10.05 -3.79
CA ALA A 233 8.83 9.31 -4.42
C ALA A 233 7.54 9.42 -3.59
N VAL A 234 6.39 9.54 -4.26
CA VAL A 234 5.10 9.50 -3.56
C VAL A 234 4.35 8.22 -3.92
N ILE A 235 3.95 7.50 -2.88
CA ILE A 235 3.07 6.34 -2.94
C ILE A 235 1.68 6.82 -2.49
N ALA A 236 0.74 6.90 -3.43
CA ALA A 236 -0.64 7.27 -3.11
C ALA A 236 -1.41 6.03 -2.63
N ARG A 237 -1.91 6.06 -1.40
CA ARG A 237 -2.75 5.01 -0.82
C ARG A 237 -4.22 5.46 -0.70
N GLU A 238 -5.11 4.51 -0.41
CA GLU A 238 -6.55 4.75 -0.24
C GLU A 238 -7.24 5.37 -1.46
N VAL A 239 -6.70 5.14 -2.62
CA VAL A 239 -7.12 5.73 -3.91
C VAL A 239 -8.59 5.50 -4.27
N LEU A 240 -9.17 4.42 -3.74
CA LEU A 240 -10.60 4.12 -3.86
C LEU A 240 -11.41 4.53 -2.62
N ALA A 241 -10.90 5.46 -1.80
CA ALA A 241 -11.52 5.99 -0.59
C ALA A 241 -12.12 4.87 0.28
N ASN A 242 -11.28 3.88 0.67
CA ASN A 242 -11.67 2.71 1.47
C ASN A 242 -12.89 1.92 0.93
N GLY A 243 -13.16 2.04 -0.37
CA GLY A 243 -14.24 1.38 -1.08
C GLY A 243 -15.45 2.27 -1.38
N ALA A 244 -15.48 3.53 -0.93
CA ALA A 244 -16.59 4.44 -1.24
C ALA A 244 -16.73 4.71 -2.75
N LEU A 245 -15.63 4.66 -3.51
CA LEU A 245 -15.60 4.90 -4.95
C LEU A 245 -15.88 3.63 -5.80
N VAL A 246 -16.15 2.48 -5.17
CA VAL A 246 -16.52 1.23 -5.87
C VAL A 246 -17.88 0.68 -5.48
N LYS A 247 -18.43 1.12 -4.34
CA LYS A 247 -19.74 0.68 -3.84
C LYS A 247 -20.87 1.40 -4.57
N LYS A 248 -22.05 0.78 -4.59
CA LYS A 248 -23.29 1.45 -5.04
C LYS A 248 -23.60 2.63 -4.11
N ALA A 249 -24.33 3.62 -4.63
CA ALA A 249 -24.66 4.83 -3.86
C ALA A 249 -25.38 4.52 -2.55
N SER A 250 -26.31 3.56 -2.57
CA SER A 250 -27.09 3.11 -1.41
C SER A 250 -26.27 2.39 -0.34
N GLU A 251 -25.04 1.97 -0.65
CA GLU A 251 -24.17 1.20 0.24
C GLU A 251 -23.06 2.06 0.87
N VAL A 252 -22.99 3.35 0.51
CA VAL A 252 -21.95 4.28 1.01
C VAL A 252 -22.55 5.14 2.11
N ASN A 253 -22.07 4.94 3.33
CA ASN A 253 -22.27 5.88 4.43
C ASN A 253 -21.00 6.73 4.57
N LEU A 254 -21.04 7.98 4.13
CA LEU A 254 -19.88 8.87 4.16
C LEU A 254 -19.47 9.29 5.56
N ARG A 255 -20.36 9.19 6.55
CA ARG A 255 -20.02 9.42 7.96
C ARG A 255 -18.93 8.46 8.47
N ASP A 256 -18.83 7.26 7.89
CA ASP A 256 -17.78 6.30 8.23
C ASP A 256 -16.37 6.73 7.74
N TYR A 257 -16.29 7.83 6.98
CA TYR A 257 -15.08 8.33 6.30
C TYR A 257 -14.79 9.81 6.58
N CYS A 258 -15.53 10.44 7.47
CA CYS A 258 -15.45 11.87 7.73
C CYS A 258 -15.47 12.14 9.23
N ASP A 259 -14.83 13.23 9.63
CA ASP A 259 -14.73 13.65 11.03
C ASP A 259 -15.96 14.50 11.47
N SER A 260 -16.76 14.98 10.51
CA SER A 260 -17.97 15.77 10.78
C SER A 260 -19.09 15.51 9.77
N ASP A 261 -20.32 15.91 10.16
CA ASP A 261 -21.49 15.85 9.28
C ASP A 261 -21.38 16.81 8.10
N GLU A 262 -20.75 17.96 8.30
CA GLU A 262 -20.49 18.96 7.26
C GLU A 262 -19.53 18.41 6.19
N GLU A 263 -18.44 17.79 6.63
CA GLU A 263 -17.49 17.10 5.73
C GLU A 263 -18.18 15.99 4.97
N ALA A 264 -19.01 15.18 5.64
CA ALA A 264 -19.75 14.09 5.00
C ALA A 264 -20.73 14.62 3.94
N ALA A 265 -21.44 15.73 4.21
CA ALA A 265 -22.30 16.38 3.24
C ALA A 265 -21.51 16.88 2.02
N THR A 266 -20.42 17.60 2.25
CA THR A 266 -19.53 18.11 1.19
C THR A 266 -18.98 16.97 0.30
N LYS A 267 -18.46 15.91 0.91
CA LYS A 267 -17.98 14.72 0.17
C LYS A 267 -19.13 14.01 -0.55
N GLY A 268 -20.35 14.09 -0.02
CA GLY A 268 -21.57 13.57 -0.67
C GLY A 268 -21.86 14.25 -2.00
N GLU A 269 -21.82 15.56 -2.05
CA GLU A 269 -22.00 16.32 -3.28
C GLU A 269 -20.84 16.08 -4.28
N GLN A 270 -19.61 16.04 -3.79
CA GLN A 270 -18.48 15.68 -4.63
C GLN A 270 -18.63 14.29 -5.25
N LEU A 271 -19.04 13.29 -4.45
CA LEU A 271 -19.24 11.93 -4.93
C LEU A 271 -20.34 11.85 -6.02
N LYS A 272 -21.44 12.61 -5.88
CA LYS A 272 -22.47 12.73 -6.92
C LYS A 272 -21.90 13.30 -8.21
N ALA A 273 -21.13 14.39 -8.10
CA ALA A 273 -20.51 15.03 -9.27
C ALA A 273 -19.54 14.08 -9.99
N TYR A 274 -18.67 13.34 -9.25
CA TYR A 274 -17.76 12.37 -9.85
C TYR A 274 -18.49 11.17 -10.49
N ARG A 275 -19.61 10.74 -9.91
CA ARG A 275 -20.45 9.70 -10.54
C ARG A 275 -21.02 10.18 -11.87
N GLN A 276 -21.52 11.43 -11.92
CA GLN A 276 -22.01 12.01 -13.17
C GLN A 276 -20.87 12.13 -14.19
N GLN A 277 -19.69 12.65 -13.80
CA GLN A 277 -18.53 12.73 -14.67
C GLN A 277 -18.11 11.36 -15.25
N ALA A 278 -18.16 10.31 -14.43
CA ALA A 278 -17.84 8.95 -14.88
C ALA A 278 -18.86 8.45 -15.91
N LEU A 279 -20.16 8.70 -15.65
CA LEU A 279 -21.25 8.36 -16.58
C LEU A 279 -21.10 9.09 -17.91
N ASP A 280 -20.82 10.40 -17.90
CA ASP A 280 -20.64 11.22 -19.10
C ASP A 280 -19.44 10.74 -19.95
N ARG A 281 -18.42 10.17 -19.29
CA ARG A 281 -17.25 9.57 -19.96
C ARG A 281 -17.45 8.10 -20.37
N GLY A 282 -18.58 7.48 -20.00
CA GLY A 282 -18.83 6.06 -20.24
C GLY A 282 -17.86 5.11 -19.51
N ILE A 283 -17.33 5.53 -18.36
CA ILE A 283 -16.38 4.75 -17.54
C ILE A 283 -16.93 4.51 -16.13
N SER A 284 -16.36 3.57 -15.41
CA SER A 284 -16.70 3.39 -14.00
C SER A 284 -16.10 4.51 -13.11
N LEU A 285 -16.72 4.74 -11.95
CA LEU A 285 -16.18 5.66 -10.94
C LEU A 285 -14.83 5.17 -10.41
N ALA A 286 -14.63 3.85 -10.33
CA ALA A 286 -13.35 3.26 -9.95
C ALA A 286 -12.25 3.62 -10.97
N ARG A 287 -12.54 3.52 -12.26
CA ARG A 287 -11.62 3.91 -13.32
C ARG A 287 -11.27 5.40 -13.23
N LEU A 288 -12.28 6.27 -13.10
CA LEU A 288 -12.06 7.71 -12.93
C LEU A 288 -11.11 8.00 -11.75
N ALA A 289 -11.32 7.31 -10.60
CA ALA A 289 -10.49 7.50 -9.41
C ALA A 289 -9.05 7.00 -9.61
N LEU A 290 -8.87 5.87 -10.28
CA LEU A 290 -7.55 5.29 -10.56
C LEU A 290 -6.76 6.13 -11.55
N GLU A 291 -7.39 6.59 -12.65
CA GLU A 291 -6.79 7.49 -13.62
C GLU A 291 -6.39 8.81 -12.97
N PHE A 292 -7.29 9.41 -12.19
CA PHE A 292 -7.01 10.66 -11.47
C PHE A 292 -5.73 10.57 -10.65
N VAL A 293 -5.55 9.55 -9.82
CA VAL A 293 -4.38 9.44 -8.94
C VAL A 293 -3.13 9.03 -9.72
N ARG A 294 -3.26 8.11 -10.68
CA ARG A 294 -2.13 7.64 -11.51
C ARG A 294 -1.47 8.78 -12.29
N ASP A 295 -2.28 9.73 -12.75
CA ASP A 295 -1.86 10.80 -13.67
C ASP A 295 -1.47 12.09 -12.93
N LEU A 296 -1.55 12.11 -11.59
CA LEU A 296 -1.04 13.23 -10.79
C LEU A 296 0.50 13.33 -10.93
N ASP A 297 0.96 14.52 -11.33
CA ASP A 297 2.40 14.80 -11.33
C ASP A 297 2.98 14.68 -9.92
N GLY A 298 4.06 13.93 -9.79
CA GLY A 298 4.71 13.63 -8.52
C GLY A 298 4.30 12.29 -7.89
N VAL A 299 3.22 11.64 -8.31
CA VAL A 299 2.87 10.29 -7.84
C VAL A 299 3.70 9.24 -8.57
N SER A 300 4.48 8.47 -7.81
CA SER A 300 5.31 7.38 -8.34
C SER A 300 4.56 6.06 -8.40
N VAL A 301 3.72 5.75 -7.40
CA VAL A 301 2.95 4.52 -7.30
C VAL A 301 1.53 4.81 -6.82
N THR A 302 0.55 4.30 -7.56
CA THR A 302 -0.87 4.25 -7.16
C THR A 302 -1.14 2.92 -6.50
N LEU A 303 -1.30 2.90 -5.17
CA LEU A 303 -1.39 1.67 -4.40
C LEU A 303 -2.85 1.18 -4.32
N VAL A 304 -3.12 -0.02 -4.82
CA VAL A 304 -4.46 -0.62 -4.80
C VAL A 304 -4.48 -1.85 -3.92
N GLY A 305 -5.42 -1.89 -2.98
CA GLY A 305 -5.66 -3.03 -2.11
C GLY A 305 -6.66 -4.00 -2.72
N VAL A 306 -6.23 -5.21 -3.05
CA VAL A 306 -7.09 -6.32 -3.48
C VAL A 306 -6.91 -7.52 -2.57
N SER A 307 -7.93 -8.33 -2.42
CA SER A 307 -7.90 -9.55 -1.61
C SER A 307 -8.55 -10.75 -2.30
N ARG A 308 -9.12 -10.56 -3.48
CA ARG A 308 -9.76 -11.60 -4.30
C ARG A 308 -9.41 -11.42 -5.76
N MET A 309 -9.41 -12.52 -6.51
CA MET A 309 -9.06 -12.53 -7.93
C MET A 309 -10.01 -11.68 -8.77
N GLU A 310 -11.31 -11.64 -8.41
CA GLU A 310 -12.30 -10.81 -9.09
C GLU A 310 -11.95 -9.32 -9.00
N GLN A 311 -11.45 -8.87 -7.83
CA GLN A 311 -11.02 -7.48 -7.64
C GLN A 311 -9.77 -7.17 -8.46
N LEU A 312 -8.83 -8.12 -8.56
CA LEU A 312 -7.65 -7.98 -9.41
C LEU A 312 -8.05 -7.90 -10.89
N ASN A 313 -8.96 -8.77 -11.33
CA ASN A 313 -9.47 -8.74 -12.70
C ASN A 313 -10.17 -7.41 -13.02
N ALA A 314 -10.99 -6.90 -12.11
CA ALA A 314 -11.64 -5.60 -12.26
C ALA A 314 -10.62 -4.46 -12.33
N LEU A 315 -9.56 -4.48 -11.47
CA LEU A 315 -8.49 -3.48 -11.52
C LEU A 315 -7.85 -3.43 -12.91
N PHE A 316 -7.51 -4.57 -13.50
CA PHE A 316 -6.87 -4.62 -14.82
C PHE A 316 -7.84 -4.21 -15.94
N ALA A 317 -9.09 -4.61 -15.86
CA ALA A 317 -10.10 -4.18 -16.84
C ALA A 317 -10.34 -2.66 -16.82
N GLU A 318 -10.30 -2.06 -15.62
CA GLU A 318 -10.61 -0.64 -15.42
C GLU A 318 -9.39 0.27 -15.60
N ALA A 319 -8.23 -0.14 -15.10
CA ALA A 319 -7.08 0.76 -14.93
C ALA A 319 -5.96 0.55 -15.96
N ILE A 320 -5.90 -0.61 -16.59
CA ILE A 320 -4.81 -1.00 -17.53
C ILE A 320 -5.43 -1.62 -18.79
N PRO A 321 -6.07 -0.83 -19.68
CA PRO A 321 -6.56 -1.34 -20.96
C PRO A 321 -5.37 -1.88 -21.78
N SER A 322 -5.52 -3.07 -22.36
CA SER A 322 -4.48 -3.76 -23.14
C SER A 322 -3.94 -2.95 -24.31
N GLU A 323 -4.72 -1.99 -24.83
CA GLU A 323 -4.35 -1.14 -25.96
C GLU A 323 -3.45 0.06 -25.57
N GLU A 324 -3.55 0.59 -24.33
CA GLU A 324 -2.69 1.69 -23.88
C GLU A 324 -1.26 1.23 -23.55
N LEU A 325 -1.07 -0.04 -23.21
CA LEU A 325 0.25 -0.65 -23.00
C LEU A 325 1.09 -0.66 -24.27
N VAL A 326 0.47 -0.76 -25.44
CA VAL A 326 1.16 -0.82 -26.75
C VAL A 326 1.44 0.60 -27.29
N ALA A 327 0.55 1.57 -27.06
CA ALA A 327 0.67 2.91 -27.62
C ALA A 327 1.69 3.81 -26.90
N SER A 328 2.00 3.56 -25.60
CA SER A 328 2.98 4.37 -24.88
C SER A 328 4.42 4.00 -25.21
N SER A 329 4.69 2.75 -25.59
CA SER A 329 6.02 2.31 -26.04
C SER A 329 6.41 2.92 -27.39
N ALA A 330 5.43 3.18 -28.27
CA ALA A 330 5.67 3.78 -29.59
C ALA A 330 5.99 5.28 -29.54
N ARG A 331 5.59 6.00 -28.50
CA ARG A 331 5.86 7.45 -28.37
C ARG A 331 7.20 7.79 -27.74
N GLN A 332 7.85 6.86 -27.04
CA GLN A 332 9.18 7.06 -26.43
C GLN A 332 10.35 6.74 -27.36
N THR A 333 10.09 6.12 -28.51
CA THR A 333 11.12 5.84 -29.54
C THR A 333 11.25 6.94 -30.60
N GLN A 334 10.51 8.04 -30.47
CA GLN A 334 10.54 9.16 -31.43
C GLN A 334 11.00 10.52 -30.86
N ASN A 335 11.62 10.55 -29.68
CA ASN A 335 12.28 11.76 -29.18
C ASN A 335 13.72 11.46 -28.75
#